data_fb629a016cfe7eac743dde7462ec5e8b
#
_entry.id   fb629a016cfe7eac743dde7462ec5e8b
#
_cell.length_a   1.000
_cell.length_b   1.000
_cell.length_c   1.000
_cell.angle_alpha   90.00
_cell.angle_beta   90.00
_cell.angle_gamma   90.00
#
_symmetry.space_group_name_H-M   'P 1'
#
loop_
_entity.id
_entity.type
_entity.pdbx_description
1 polymer ?
#
loop_
_entity_poly.entity_id
_entity_poly.type
_entity_poly.pdbx_seq_one_letter_code
_entity_poly.pdbx_strand_id
1 'polypeptide(L)'
;MRYETHTHLKREQVFQAAKAFFGQEEGGLGMKIGAEQGNQIEFFGDGLVWVTVWPAKPGDKIRVDVDVSERDRDAKAFIEKVLRANVLADSGGTGV
;
A
#
# COMPACT_ATOMS: atom_id res chain seq x y z
N MET A 1 4.67 9.51 10.54
CA MET A 1 3.32 10.02 10.19
C MET A 1 2.47 8.89 9.62
N ARG A 2 1.18 8.91 9.85
CA ARG A 2 0.27 7.88 9.36
C ARG A 2 -0.65 8.45 8.31
N TYR A 3 -0.78 7.73 7.20
CA TYR A 3 -1.72 8.04 6.14
C TYR A 3 -2.72 6.91 6.04
N GLU A 4 -3.99 7.25 5.87
CA GLU A 4 -5.07 6.29 5.82
C GLU A 4 -5.78 6.40 4.48
N THR A 5 -6.15 5.26 3.90
CA THR A 5 -6.96 5.23 2.69
C THR A 5 -7.82 3.97 2.67
N HIS A 6 -8.70 3.91 1.69
CA HIS A 6 -9.53 2.73 1.43
C HIS A 6 -9.31 2.30 -0.01
N THR A 7 -9.37 0.99 -0.26
CA THR A 7 -9.13 0.46 -1.60
C THR A 7 -10.01 -0.76 -1.83
N HIS A 8 -10.34 -1.01 -3.10
CA HIS A 8 -11.02 -2.24 -3.50
C HIS A 8 -10.06 -3.42 -3.68
N LEU A 9 -8.77 -3.19 -3.60
CA LEU A 9 -7.80 -4.27 -3.67
C LEU A 9 -7.95 -5.19 -2.45
N LYS A 10 -7.65 -6.46 -2.66
CA LYS A 10 -7.63 -7.43 -1.56
C LYS A 10 -6.32 -7.31 -0.79
N ARG A 11 -6.30 -7.85 0.44
CA ARG A 11 -5.10 -7.83 1.29
C ARG A 11 -3.85 -8.29 0.55
N GLU A 12 -3.93 -9.42 -0.16
CA GLU A 12 -2.79 -9.97 -0.88
C GLU A 12 -2.33 -9.04 -1.99
N GLN A 13 -3.27 -8.38 -2.65
CA GLN A 13 -2.96 -7.42 -3.71
C GLN A 13 -2.27 -6.18 -3.14
N VAL A 14 -2.72 -5.70 -1.97
CA VAL A 14 -2.07 -4.56 -1.30
C VAL A 14 -0.64 -4.94 -0.91
N PHE A 15 -0.44 -6.12 -0.35
CA PHE A 15 0.90 -6.58 0.05
C PHE A 15 1.82 -6.74 -1.15
N GLN A 16 1.32 -7.32 -2.26
CA GLN A 16 2.13 -7.47 -3.47
C GLN A 16 2.48 -6.10 -4.06
N ALA A 17 1.52 -5.18 -4.07
CA ALA A 17 1.76 -3.83 -4.56
C ALA A 17 2.77 -3.09 -3.68
N ALA A 18 2.69 -3.28 -2.35
CA ALA A 18 3.64 -2.66 -1.44
C ALA A 18 5.05 -3.21 -1.66
N LYS A 19 5.18 -4.52 -1.85
CA LYS A 19 6.48 -5.14 -2.12
C LYS A 19 7.07 -4.63 -3.43
N ALA A 20 6.25 -4.45 -4.45
CA ALA A 20 6.71 -3.93 -5.73
C ALA A 20 7.10 -2.45 -5.64
N PHE A 21 6.39 -1.68 -4.84
CA PHE A 21 6.64 -0.24 -4.73
C PHE A 21 7.78 0.10 -3.79
N PHE A 22 7.78 -0.47 -2.58
CA PHE A 22 8.81 -0.15 -1.57
C PHE A 22 9.99 -1.11 -1.59
N GLY A 23 9.80 -2.32 -2.08
CA GLY A 23 10.77 -3.39 -1.96
C GLY A 23 11.86 -3.36 -3.01
N GLN A 24 12.53 -4.51 -3.15
CA GLN A 24 13.72 -4.64 -4.00
C GLN A 24 13.40 -5.14 -5.40
N GLU A 25 12.13 -5.26 -5.76
CA GLU A 25 11.75 -5.60 -7.13
C GLU A 25 12.13 -4.46 -8.07
N GLU A 26 12.27 -4.77 -9.34
CA GLU A 26 12.59 -3.78 -10.36
C GLU A 26 11.55 -2.66 -10.35
N GLY A 27 12.02 -1.42 -10.29
CA GLY A 27 11.16 -0.26 -10.20
C GLY A 27 10.77 0.13 -8.78
N GLY A 28 11.13 -0.68 -7.78
CA GLY A 28 10.85 -0.38 -6.39
C GLY A 28 11.89 0.55 -5.77
N LEU A 29 11.66 0.90 -4.50
CA LEU A 29 12.53 1.83 -3.78
C LEU A 29 13.74 1.16 -3.14
N GLY A 30 13.85 -0.17 -3.24
CA GLY A 30 15.01 -0.89 -2.73
C GLY A 30 14.99 -1.13 -1.23
N MET A 31 13.86 -0.95 -0.56
CA MET A 31 13.76 -1.20 0.87
C MET A 31 13.69 -2.69 1.17
N LYS A 32 14.18 -3.09 2.32
CA LYS A 32 14.14 -4.49 2.77
C LYS A 32 12.86 -4.74 3.54
N ILE A 33 12.36 -5.98 3.45
CA ILE A 33 11.22 -6.40 4.25
C ILE A 33 11.74 -6.80 5.63
N GLY A 34 11.19 -6.16 6.68
CA GLY A 34 11.56 -6.46 8.05
C GLY A 34 10.70 -7.55 8.64
N ALA A 35 9.41 -7.32 8.70
CA ALA A 35 8.46 -8.27 9.26
C ALA A 35 7.22 -8.31 8.38
N GLU A 36 6.67 -9.50 8.20
CA GLU A 36 5.40 -9.67 7.51
C GLU A 36 4.59 -10.65 8.35
N GLN A 37 3.59 -10.16 9.03
CA GLN A 37 2.72 -11.02 9.85
C GLN A 37 1.31 -10.48 9.86
N GLY A 38 0.37 -11.42 9.76
CA GLY A 38 -1.04 -11.07 9.82
C GLY A 38 -1.41 -10.07 8.75
N ASN A 39 -1.82 -8.89 9.18
CA ASN A 39 -2.30 -7.83 8.30
C ASN A 39 -1.29 -6.69 8.14
N GLN A 40 -0.03 -6.90 8.48
CA GLN A 40 0.96 -5.84 8.48
C GLN A 40 2.26 -6.30 7.83
N ILE A 41 2.89 -5.40 7.07
CA ILE A 41 4.21 -5.63 6.50
C ILE A 41 5.07 -4.40 6.74
N GLU A 42 6.34 -4.64 7.11
CA GLU A 42 7.32 -3.61 7.40
C GLU A 42 8.39 -3.58 6.32
N PHE A 43 8.74 -2.36 5.90
CA PHE A 43 9.90 -2.12 5.04
C PHE A 43 10.85 -1.18 5.75
N PHE A 44 12.15 -1.41 5.58
CA PHE A 44 13.16 -0.56 6.18
C PHE A 44 14.32 -0.31 5.21
N GLY A 45 15.00 0.82 5.41
CA GLY A 45 16.10 1.31 4.60
C GLY A 45 15.85 2.78 4.32
N ASP A 46 16.75 3.66 4.76
CA ASP A 46 16.56 5.11 4.69
C ASP A 46 15.15 5.52 5.13
N GLY A 47 14.76 5.05 6.33
CA GLY A 47 13.44 5.28 6.89
C GLY A 47 12.69 3.98 7.12
N LEU A 48 11.45 4.09 7.56
CA LEU A 48 10.59 2.97 7.86
C LEU A 48 9.23 3.15 7.19
N VAL A 49 8.66 2.03 6.74
CA VAL A 49 7.30 2.00 6.22
C VAL A 49 6.58 0.79 6.82
N TRP A 50 5.41 1.03 7.38
CA TRP A 50 4.52 -0.02 7.87
C TRP A 50 3.23 0.08 7.09
N VAL A 51 2.84 -1.00 6.41
CA VAL A 51 1.56 -1.07 5.71
C VAL A 51 0.67 -2.03 6.49
N THR A 52 -0.46 -1.52 6.96
CA THR A 52 -1.42 -2.31 7.74
C THR A 52 -2.75 -2.34 6.99
N VAL A 53 -3.28 -3.55 6.80
CA VAL A 53 -4.56 -3.76 6.14
C VAL A 53 -5.59 -4.13 7.21
N TRP A 54 -6.68 -3.38 7.26
CA TRP A 54 -7.77 -3.65 8.20
C TRP A 54 -8.86 -4.44 7.50
N PRO A 55 -9.27 -5.57 8.06
CA PRO A 55 -10.30 -6.39 7.42
C PRO A 55 -11.63 -5.65 7.31
N ALA A 56 -12.38 -5.97 6.27
CA ALA A 56 -13.68 -5.41 6.02
C ALA A 56 -14.66 -6.51 5.65
N LYS A 57 -15.94 -6.16 5.63
CA LYS A 57 -16.97 -7.09 5.16
C LYS A 57 -16.79 -7.35 3.68
N PRO A 58 -17.15 -8.55 3.20
CA PRO A 58 -17.09 -8.86 1.77
C PRO A 58 -17.83 -7.79 0.95
N GLY A 59 -17.20 -7.33 -0.12
CA GLY A 59 -17.77 -6.31 -0.99
C GLY A 59 -17.43 -4.87 -0.58
N ASP A 60 -16.99 -4.64 0.64
CA ASP A 60 -16.59 -3.31 1.09
C ASP A 60 -15.13 -3.05 0.77
N LYS A 61 -14.78 -1.77 0.68
CA LYS A 61 -13.38 -1.37 0.58
C LYS A 61 -12.68 -1.70 1.87
N ILE A 62 -11.42 -2.13 1.78
CA ILE A 62 -10.59 -2.32 2.97
C ILE A 62 -9.87 -1.03 3.29
N ARG A 63 -9.65 -0.79 4.58
CA ARG A 63 -8.84 0.32 5.05
C ARG A 63 -7.38 -0.09 5.04
N VAL A 64 -6.53 0.79 4.55
CA VAL A 64 -5.08 0.61 4.55
C VAL A 64 -4.44 1.79 5.23
N ASP A 65 -3.63 1.52 6.24
CA ASP A 65 -2.82 2.54 6.90
C ASP A 65 -1.37 2.39 6.44
N VAL A 66 -0.76 3.51 6.11
CA VAL A 66 0.66 3.55 5.76
C VAL A 66 1.34 4.47 6.76
N ASP A 67 2.09 3.86 7.69
CA ASP A 67 2.86 4.59 8.70
C ASP A 67 4.30 4.71 8.22
N VAL A 68 4.83 5.92 8.24
CA VAL A 68 6.19 6.16 7.73
C VAL A 68 7.01 7.02 8.67
N SER A 69 8.31 6.80 8.61
CA SER A 69 9.31 7.68 9.18
C SER A 69 10.24 8.06 8.04
N GLU A 70 10.28 9.36 7.71
CA GLU A 70 11.15 9.92 6.67
C GLU A 70 10.81 9.48 5.24
N ARG A 71 9.61 8.94 5.02
CA ARG A 71 9.17 8.46 3.71
C ARG A 71 7.79 8.99 3.35
N ASP A 72 7.45 10.19 3.82
CA ASP A 72 6.11 10.74 3.63
C ASP A 72 5.74 10.91 2.16
N ARG A 73 6.67 11.38 1.34
CA ARG A 73 6.43 11.53 -0.09
C ARG A 73 6.13 10.19 -0.74
N ASP A 74 6.88 9.16 -0.37
CA ASP A 74 6.71 7.83 -0.94
C ASP A 74 5.39 7.21 -0.48
N ALA A 75 5.00 7.43 0.77
CA ALA A 75 3.72 6.94 1.27
C ALA A 75 2.56 7.56 0.49
N LYS A 76 2.60 8.88 0.28
CA LYS A 76 1.57 9.57 -0.51
C LYS A 76 1.54 9.06 -1.94
N ALA A 77 2.70 8.86 -2.55
CA ALA A 77 2.78 8.35 -3.91
C ALA A 77 2.21 6.94 -4.01
N PHE A 78 2.51 6.08 -3.04
CA PHE A 78 1.97 4.73 -3.01
C PHE A 78 0.44 4.76 -2.95
N ILE A 79 -0.10 5.56 -2.05
CA ILE A 79 -1.56 5.68 -1.92
C ILE A 79 -2.19 6.18 -3.20
N GLU A 80 -1.68 7.26 -3.76
CA GLU A 80 -2.29 7.89 -4.93
C GLU A 80 -2.08 7.10 -6.21
N LYS A 81 -0.87 6.59 -6.43
CA LYS A 81 -0.54 5.94 -7.71
C LYS A 81 -0.88 4.46 -7.73
N VAL A 82 -0.95 3.83 -6.57
CA VAL A 82 -1.19 2.38 -6.50
C VAL A 82 -2.58 2.09 -5.95
N LEU A 83 -2.85 2.49 -4.73
CA LEU A 83 -4.12 2.11 -4.08
C LEU A 83 -5.31 2.85 -4.66
N ARG A 84 -5.21 4.16 -4.79
CA ARG A 84 -6.32 4.98 -5.31
C ARG A 84 -6.43 4.93 -6.81
N ALA A 85 -5.31 4.84 -7.51
CA ALA A 85 -5.32 4.75 -8.97
C ALA A 85 -6.00 3.46 -9.44
N ASN A 86 -5.82 2.35 -8.72
CA ASN A 86 -6.51 1.10 -9.05
C ASN A 86 -8.02 1.25 -8.92
N VAL A 87 -8.47 1.94 -7.86
CA VAL A 87 -9.91 2.21 -7.69
C VAL A 87 -10.40 3.10 -8.83
N LEU A 88 -9.66 4.15 -9.16
CA LEU A 88 -10.02 5.06 -10.24
C LEU A 88 -9.98 4.37 -11.59
N ALA A 89 -9.02 3.50 -11.80
CA ALA A 89 -8.91 2.74 -13.06
C ALA A 89 -10.12 1.84 -13.25
N ASP A 90 -10.57 1.17 -12.19
CA ASP A 90 -11.77 0.35 -12.23
C ASP A 90 -12.99 1.19 -12.57
N SER A 91 -13.14 2.32 -11.89
CA SER A 91 -14.23 3.26 -12.14
C SER A 91 -14.16 3.82 -13.56
N GLY A 92 -12.98 4.20 -13.99
CA GLY A 92 -12.76 4.72 -15.33
C GLY A 92 -13.05 3.69 -16.41
N GLY A 93 -12.67 2.45 -16.18
CA GLY A 93 -12.95 1.37 -17.11
C GLY A 93 -14.43 1.10 -17.29
N THR A 94 -15.23 1.37 -16.28
CA THR A 94 -16.67 1.18 -16.35
C THR A 94 -17.42 2.45 -16.74
N GLY A 95 -16.84 3.60 -16.49
CA GLY A 95 -17.48 4.89 -16.71
C GLY A 95 -17.24 5.49 -18.08
N VAL A 96 -16.40 4.88 -18.84
CA VAL A 96 -16.02 5.41 -20.16
C VAL A 96 -16.67 4.58 -21.29
#